data_00a9dd6bc137fd5e192d001ae01c1520
#
_entry.id   00a9dd6bc137fd5e192d001ae01c1520
#
_cell.length_a   1.000
_cell.length_b   1.000
_cell.length_c   1.000
_cell.angle_alpha   90.00
_cell.angle_beta   90.00
_cell.angle_gamma   90.00
#
_symmetry.space_group_name_H-M   'P 1'
#
loop_
_entity.id
_entity.type
_entity.pdbx_description
1 polymer ?
#
loop_
_entity_poly.entity_id
_entity_poly.type
_entity_poly.pdbx_seq_one_letter_code
_entity_poly.pdbx_strand_id
1 'polypeptide(L)'
;MEEAREERKERTGARHPAHQATLFLEGRLGEEGFQSPRLPRGLQVAVAGYALSQPEEHRGEGVFTLWPRTDEEGRLTEVQVALKLKRPMEGPELVVHGILLHADRRRLVVVVQPKSGEAFRLVLGRARGFTAFLEPRKAYRFEGALRGGRLLAERAFPLGKWVLARKGERPLPEPIEGDRNPHLE
;
A
#
# COMPACT_ATOMS: atom_id res chain seq x y z
N MET A 1 25.81 15.14 25.72
CA MET A 1 25.40 15.47 24.35
C MET A 1 25.53 14.30 23.35
N GLU A 2 26.56 13.50 23.45
CA GLU A 2 26.70 12.30 22.61
C GLU A 2 25.71 11.20 22.99
N GLU A 3 25.51 10.94 24.27
CA GLU A 3 24.52 9.96 24.74
C GLU A 3 23.09 10.27 24.28
N ALA A 4 22.68 11.52 24.30
CA ALA A 4 21.37 11.93 23.79
C ALA A 4 21.24 11.80 22.25
N ARG A 5 22.36 11.85 21.52
CA ARG A 5 22.40 11.61 20.09
C ARG A 5 22.36 10.11 19.74
N GLU A 6 23.00 9.27 20.55
CA GLU A 6 22.95 7.81 20.40
C GLU A 6 21.58 7.27 20.76
N GLU A 7 20.99 7.70 21.88
CA GLU A 7 19.61 7.34 22.23
C GLU A 7 18.60 7.77 21.15
N ARG A 8 18.83 8.89 20.49
CA ARG A 8 17.99 9.36 19.39
C ARG A 8 18.18 8.51 18.14
N LYS A 9 19.39 8.03 17.87
CA LYS A 9 19.68 7.11 16.77
C LYS A 9 19.08 5.72 17.01
N GLU A 10 19.18 5.19 18.22
CA GLU A 10 18.58 3.92 18.58
C GLU A 10 17.05 3.95 18.50
N ARG A 11 16.43 5.05 18.91
CA ARG A 11 14.98 5.25 18.79
C ARG A 11 14.53 5.35 17.33
N THR A 12 15.31 5.98 16.46
CA THR A 12 14.97 6.08 15.04
C THR A 12 15.13 4.78 14.29
N GLY A 13 16.13 3.97 14.61
CA GLY A 13 16.36 2.66 14.00
C GLY A 13 15.31 1.59 14.35
N ALA A 14 14.44 1.84 15.34
CA ALA A 14 13.41 0.90 15.78
C ALA A 14 12.01 1.16 15.20
N ARG A 15 11.83 2.19 14.40
CA ARG A 15 10.53 2.59 13.86
C ARG A 15 10.13 1.79 12.63
N HIS A 16 8.86 1.43 12.54
CA HIS A 16 8.28 0.80 11.37
C HIS A 16 7.85 1.84 10.35
N PRO A 17 7.77 1.45 9.06
CA PRO A 17 7.20 2.33 8.04
C PRO A 17 5.82 2.84 8.44
N ALA A 18 5.53 4.09 8.08
CA ALA A 18 4.21 4.67 8.32
C ALA A 18 3.12 3.87 7.61
N HIS A 19 1.90 3.91 8.15
CA HIS A 19 0.73 3.37 7.47
C HIS A 19 0.57 4.00 6.10
N GLN A 20 0.42 3.18 5.09
CA GLN A 20 0.17 3.63 3.73
C GLN A 20 -0.57 2.59 2.93
N ALA A 21 -1.29 3.02 1.93
CA ALA A 21 -1.81 2.19 0.87
C ALA A 21 -1.45 2.85 -0.45
N THR A 22 -0.58 2.23 -1.20
CA THR A 22 -0.04 2.81 -2.42
C THR A 22 -0.11 1.81 -3.55
N LEU A 23 -0.70 2.24 -4.65
CA LEU A 23 -0.75 1.50 -5.91
C LEU A 23 0.09 2.24 -6.95
N PHE A 24 0.95 1.52 -7.64
CA PHE A 24 1.80 2.04 -8.70
C PHE A 24 1.31 1.53 -10.03
N LEU A 25 0.84 2.40 -10.90
CA LEU A 25 0.33 2.03 -12.22
C LEU A 25 0.91 2.88 -13.32
N GLU A 26 1.14 2.24 -14.45
CA GLU A 26 1.39 2.94 -15.69
C GLU A 26 0.13 3.65 -16.17
N GLY A 27 0.28 4.86 -16.63
CA GLY A 27 -0.81 5.66 -17.14
C GLY A 27 -0.35 6.98 -17.70
N ARG A 28 -1.31 7.84 -17.97
CA ARG A 28 -1.08 9.17 -18.51
C ARG A 28 -1.88 10.21 -17.74
N LEU A 29 -1.22 11.25 -17.29
CA LEU A 29 -1.85 12.42 -16.70
C LEU A 29 -1.81 13.58 -17.70
N GLY A 30 -2.98 14.06 -18.10
CA GLY A 30 -3.16 15.18 -19.01
C GLY A 30 -4.27 16.11 -18.52
N GLU A 31 -4.70 17.00 -19.41
CA GLU A 31 -5.77 17.96 -19.13
C GLU A 31 -7.11 17.29 -18.82
N GLU A 32 -7.34 16.12 -19.39
CA GLU A 32 -8.56 15.32 -19.17
C GLU A 32 -8.52 14.47 -17.89
N GLY A 33 -7.45 14.58 -17.11
CA GLY A 33 -7.24 13.78 -15.91
C GLY A 33 -6.29 12.61 -16.14
N PHE A 34 -6.39 11.60 -15.29
CA PHE A 34 -5.55 10.41 -15.33
C PHE A 34 -6.25 9.27 -16.03
N GLN A 35 -5.54 8.61 -16.93
CA GLN A 35 -6.01 7.44 -17.67
C GLN A 35 -5.01 6.30 -17.56
N SER A 36 -5.51 5.11 -17.31
CA SER A 36 -4.72 3.87 -17.30
C SER A 36 -5.57 2.71 -17.81
N PRO A 37 -5.03 1.85 -18.69
CA PRO A 37 -5.75 0.67 -19.15
C PRO A 37 -6.00 -0.36 -18.05
N ARG A 38 -5.27 -0.25 -16.94
CA ARG A 38 -5.38 -1.15 -15.79
C ARG A 38 -6.55 -0.82 -14.86
N LEU A 39 -7.06 0.40 -14.92
CA LEU A 39 -8.19 0.82 -14.08
C LEU A 39 -9.52 0.34 -14.62
N PRO A 40 -10.43 -0.16 -13.76
CA PRO A 40 -11.75 -0.57 -14.17
C PRO A 40 -12.59 0.63 -14.66
N ARG A 41 -13.56 0.37 -15.52
CA ARG A 41 -14.50 1.39 -15.97
C ARG A 41 -15.44 1.82 -14.84
N GLY A 42 -15.81 3.08 -14.81
CA GLY A 42 -16.73 3.63 -13.81
C GLY A 42 -16.06 3.92 -12.47
N LEU A 43 -14.73 3.81 -12.39
CA LEU A 43 -13.96 4.13 -11.20
C LEU A 43 -13.93 5.64 -10.98
N GLN A 44 -14.07 6.06 -9.75
CA GLN A 44 -13.86 7.44 -9.35
C GLN A 44 -12.36 7.74 -9.28
N VAL A 45 -11.90 8.65 -10.14
CA VAL A 45 -10.49 9.05 -10.21
C VAL A 45 -10.37 10.52 -9.84
N ALA A 46 -9.65 10.81 -8.77
CA ALA A 46 -9.30 12.16 -8.36
C ALA A 46 -7.81 12.40 -8.57
N VAL A 47 -7.41 13.64 -8.76
CA VAL A 47 -6.01 14.03 -8.87
C VAL A 47 -5.68 15.02 -7.78
N ALA A 48 -4.62 14.75 -7.00
CA ALA A 48 -4.19 15.64 -5.94
C ALA A 48 -3.73 16.99 -6.51
N GLY A 49 -4.08 18.08 -5.83
CA GLY A 49 -3.80 19.44 -6.30
C GLY A 49 -2.33 19.70 -6.61
N TYR A 50 -1.43 19.16 -5.80
CA TYR A 50 0.00 19.30 -6.05
C TYR A 50 0.49 18.52 -7.29
N ALA A 51 -0.19 17.45 -7.68
CA ALA A 51 0.13 16.74 -8.92
C ALA A 51 -0.26 17.59 -10.16
N LEU A 52 -1.34 18.36 -10.06
CA LEU A 52 -1.76 19.28 -11.14
C LEU A 52 -0.86 20.51 -11.24
N SER A 53 -0.27 20.96 -10.12
CA SER A 53 0.63 22.12 -10.08
C SER A 53 2.06 21.80 -10.50
N GLN A 54 2.39 20.53 -10.70
CA GLN A 54 3.71 20.13 -11.16
C GLN A 54 3.99 20.58 -12.60
N PRO A 55 5.26 20.83 -12.96
CA PRO A 55 5.65 21.10 -14.34
C PRO A 55 5.17 20.01 -15.31
N GLU A 56 4.97 20.36 -16.57
CA GLU A 56 4.52 19.41 -17.61
C GLU A 56 5.37 18.15 -17.71
N GLU A 57 6.67 18.24 -17.41
CA GLU A 57 7.58 17.09 -17.37
C GLU A 57 7.19 16.02 -16.34
N HIS A 58 6.37 16.37 -15.33
CA HIS A 58 5.80 15.46 -14.34
C HIS A 58 4.40 14.98 -14.70
N ARG A 59 3.91 15.37 -15.86
CA ARG A 59 2.66 14.90 -16.46
C ARG A 59 2.98 13.97 -17.63
N GLY A 60 1.98 13.62 -18.41
CA GLY A 60 2.15 12.73 -19.55
C GLY A 60 2.21 11.27 -19.12
N GLU A 61 2.96 10.46 -19.85
CA GLU A 61 3.05 9.01 -19.63
C GLU A 61 4.12 8.66 -18.60
N GLY A 62 3.83 7.63 -17.81
CA GLY A 62 4.77 7.10 -16.83
C GLY A 62 4.09 6.22 -15.79
N VAL A 63 4.82 5.93 -14.73
CA VAL A 63 4.29 5.23 -13.56
C VAL A 63 3.88 6.24 -12.51
N PHE A 64 2.66 6.12 -12.04
CA PHE A 64 2.08 7.04 -11.06
C PHE A 64 1.82 6.34 -9.74
N THR A 65 2.01 7.09 -8.67
CA THR A 65 1.58 6.71 -7.33
C THR A 65 0.11 7.06 -7.16
N LEU A 66 -0.71 6.07 -6.80
CA LEU A 66 -2.13 6.23 -6.54
C LEU A 66 -2.47 5.80 -5.12
N TRP A 67 -3.43 6.48 -4.52
CA TRP A 67 -3.99 6.11 -3.21
C TRP A 67 -5.35 5.46 -3.43
N PRO A 68 -5.43 4.13 -3.26
CA PRO A 68 -6.64 3.38 -3.57
C PRO A 68 -7.63 3.32 -2.41
N ARG A 69 -8.91 3.12 -2.76
CA ARG A 69 -9.97 2.69 -1.85
C ARG A 69 -10.68 1.49 -2.46
N THR A 70 -11.20 0.64 -1.61
CA THR A 70 -11.90 -0.58 -2.03
C THR A 70 -13.28 -0.69 -1.38
N ASP A 71 -14.11 -1.53 -1.96
CA ASP A 71 -15.33 -2.01 -1.32
C ASP A 71 -15.03 -3.20 -0.38
N GLU A 72 -16.07 -3.80 0.17
CA GLU A 72 -15.95 -4.92 1.10
C GLU A 72 -15.46 -6.23 0.47
N GLU A 73 -15.41 -6.29 -0.85
CA GLU A 73 -14.92 -7.44 -1.60
C GLU A 73 -13.51 -7.25 -2.18
N GLY A 74 -12.89 -6.12 -1.89
CA GLY A 74 -11.55 -5.81 -2.40
C GLY A 74 -11.53 -5.23 -3.82
N ARG A 75 -12.69 -4.89 -4.36
CA ARG A 75 -12.76 -4.19 -5.65
C ARG A 75 -12.38 -2.73 -5.49
N LEU A 76 -11.58 -2.26 -6.39
CA LEU A 76 -11.18 -0.86 -6.42
C LEU A 76 -12.38 0.03 -6.74
N THR A 77 -12.67 0.98 -5.85
CA THR A 77 -13.81 1.90 -5.99
C THR A 77 -13.40 3.33 -6.28
N GLU A 78 -12.24 3.72 -5.80
CA GLU A 78 -11.71 5.06 -5.91
C GLU A 78 -10.19 5.04 -5.92
N VAL A 79 -9.59 5.93 -6.69
CA VAL A 79 -8.16 6.23 -6.62
C VAL A 79 -7.93 7.73 -6.63
N GLN A 80 -6.93 8.16 -5.88
CA GLN A 80 -6.40 9.52 -5.95
C GLN A 80 -4.99 9.45 -6.52
N VAL A 81 -4.77 10.12 -7.63
CA VAL A 81 -3.45 10.22 -8.25
C VAL A 81 -2.60 11.21 -7.47
N ALA A 82 -1.46 10.76 -6.99
CA ALA A 82 -0.57 11.56 -6.16
C ALA A 82 0.59 12.14 -6.97
N LEU A 83 1.50 11.31 -7.42
CA LEU A 83 2.71 11.73 -8.10
C LEU A 83 3.08 10.79 -9.25
N LYS A 84 3.77 11.36 -10.25
CA LYS A 84 4.49 10.57 -11.24
C LYS A 84 5.87 10.23 -10.71
N LEU A 85 6.29 8.96 -10.84
CA LEU A 85 7.62 8.54 -10.45
C LEU A 85 8.68 9.09 -11.42
N LYS A 86 9.79 9.54 -10.87
CA LYS A 86 10.92 10.06 -11.64
C LYS A 86 11.82 8.96 -12.21
N ARG A 87 11.74 7.75 -11.66
CA ARG A 87 12.56 6.60 -12.03
C ARG A 87 11.69 5.40 -12.31
N PRO A 88 12.13 4.44 -13.13
CA PRO A 88 11.44 3.18 -13.30
C PRO A 88 11.21 2.51 -11.95
N MET A 89 10.04 1.90 -11.79
CA MET A 89 9.69 1.20 -10.57
C MET A 89 10.33 -0.18 -10.54
N GLU A 90 11.07 -0.44 -9.48
CA GLU A 90 11.53 -1.77 -9.11
C GLU A 90 10.78 -2.19 -7.85
N GLY A 91 9.94 -3.19 -7.93
CA GLY A 91 9.20 -3.65 -6.78
C GLY A 91 7.73 -3.95 -7.06
N PRO A 92 6.96 -4.24 -6.00
CA PRO A 92 5.56 -4.62 -6.13
C PRO A 92 4.69 -3.43 -6.59
N GLU A 93 3.65 -3.75 -7.33
CA GLU A 93 2.67 -2.77 -7.83
C GLU A 93 1.82 -2.19 -6.69
N LEU A 94 1.56 -2.99 -5.65
CA LEU A 94 0.78 -2.59 -4.49
C LEU A 94 1.59 -2.77 -3.22
N VAL A 95 1.59 -1.74 -2.38
CA VAL A 95 2.18 -1.77 -1.04
C VAL A 95 1.17 -1.21 -0.04
N VAL A 96 0.84 -2.00 0.97
CA VAL A 96 -0.06 -1.60 2.04
C VAL A 96 0.58 -1.87 3.39
N HIS A 97 0.73 -0.83 4.19
CA HIS A 97 1.12 -0.93 5.60
C HIS A 97 -0.10 -0.64 6.46
N GLY A 98 -0.50 -1.58 7.28
CA GLY A 98 -1.66 -1.39 8.14
C GLY A 98 -1.80 -2.48 9.19
N ILE A 99 -2.86 -2.35 9.98
CA ILE A 99 -3.22 -3.33 11.00
C ILE A 99 -4.30 -4.24 10.44
N LEU A 100 -4.03 -5.55 10.48
CA LEU A 100 -5.00 -6.55 10.05
C LEU A 100 -6.17 -6.62 11.06
N LEU A 101 -7.39 -6.42 10.59
CA LEU A 101 -8.60 -6.60 11.40
C LEU A 101 -9.19 -7.98 11.24
N HIS A 102 -9.18 -8.52 10.02
CA HIS A 102 -9.79 -9.79 9.69
C HIS A 102 -9.06 -10.44 8.53
N ALA A 103 -8.93 -11.75 8.60
CA ALA A 103 -8.39 -12.56 7.51
C ALA A 103 -9.21 -13.83 7.36
N ASP A 104 -9.60 -14.13 6.13
CA ASP A 104 -10.22 -15.40 5.76
C ASP A 104 -9.58 -15.94 4.47
N ARG A 105 -10.18 -16.96 3.87
CA ARG A 105 -9.64 -17.58 2.64
C ARG A 105 -9.55 -16.64 1.45
N ARG A 106 -10.43 -15.64 1.40
CA ARG A 106 -10.63 -14.81 0.23
C ARG A 106 -10.11 -13.40 0.40
N ARG A 107 -10.18 -12.86 1.61
CA ARG A 107 -9.94 -11.46 1.84
C ARG A 107 -9.21 -11.16 3.14
N LEU A 108 -8.60 -10.00 3.13
CA LEU A 108 -7.94 -9.39 4.27
C LEU A 108 -8.54 -8.00 4.46
N VAL A 109 -8.98 -7.71 5.67
CA VAL A 109 -9.45 -6.36 6.02
C VAL A 109 -8.36 -5.66 6.82
N VAL A 110 -7.84 -4.58 6.28
CA VAL A 110 -6.70 -3.85 6.84
C VAL A 110 -7.12 -2.43 7.19
N VAL A 111 -6.77 -1.98 8.39
CA VAL A 111 -6.90 -0.57 8.76
C VAL A 111 -5.62 0.15 8.40
N VAL A 112 -5.76 1.18 7.60
CA VAL A 112 -4.68 2.09 7.22
C VAL A 112 -4.91 3.43 7.92
N GLN A 113 -3.98 3.84 8.75
CA GLN A 113 -4.01 5.13 9.41
C GLN A 113 -2.93 6.03 8.83
N PRO A 114 -3.27 6.91 7.89
CA PRO A 114 -2.29 7.78 7.29
C PRO A 114 -1.75 8.79 8.30
N LYS A 115 -0.60 9.36 8.00
CA LYS A 115 0.02 10.40 8.83
C LYS A 115 -0.87 11.64 8.97
N SER A 116 -1.64 11.95 7.93
CA SER A 116 -2.65 13.00 7.91
C SER A 116 -3.95 12.44 7.36
N GLY A 117 -5.06 12.76 8.01
CA GLY A 117 -6.38 12.28 7.63
C GLY A 117 -6.90 11.15 8.52
N GLU A 118 -8.09 10.69 8.24
CA GLU A 118 -8.76 9.66 9.01
C GLU A 118 -8.31 8.26 8.62
N ALA A 119 -8.32 7.36 9.59
CA ALA A 119 -8.11 5.94 9.34
C ALA A 119 -9.22 5.39 8.44
N PHE A 120 -8.86 4.49 7.56
CA PHE A 120 -9.82 3.84 6.68
C PHE A 120 -9.56 2.34 6.58
N ARG A 121 -10.59 1.60 6.19
CA ARG A 121 -10.47 0.17 5.91
C ARG A 121 -10.17 -0.05 4.43
N LEU A 122 -9.21 -0.90 4.18
CA LEU A 122 -8.88 -1.36 2.84
C LEU A 122 -9.04 -2.88 2.82
N VAL A 123 -9.77 -3.39 1.87
CA VAL A 123 -9.95 -4.83 1.70
C VAL A 123 -9.07 -5.31 0.57
N LEU A 124 -8.25 -6.31 0.86
CA LEU A 124 -7.41 -6.99 -0.12
C LEU A 124 -7.92 -8.40 -0.34
N GLY A 125 -7.98 -8.82 -1.60
CA GLY A 125 -8.14 -10.22 -1.91
C GLY A 125 -6.83 -10.97 -1.67
N ARG A 126 -6.90 -12.29 -1.55
CA ARG A 126 -5.70 -13.14 -1.57
C ARG A 126 -5.38 -13.56 -3.00
N ALA A 127 -4.15 -13.35 -3.42
CA ALA A 127 -3.68 -13.91 -4.67
C ALA A 127 -3.68 -15.44 -4.61
N ARG A 128 -3.80 -16.07 -5.76
CA ARG A 128 -3.73 -17.52 -5.84
C ARG A 128 -2.41 -18.03 -5.29
N GLY A 129 -2.48 -18.97 -4.34
CA GLY A 129 -1.31 -19.52 -3.67
C GLY A 129 -0.85 -18.73 -2.43
N PHE A 130 -1.42 -17.57 -2.17
CA PHE A 130 -1.16 -16.83 -0.94
C PHE A 130 -2.09 -17.30 0.18
N THR A 131 -1.61 -18.27 0.95
CA THR A 131 -2.37 -18.96 2.01
C THR A 131 -1.76 -18.78 3.39
N ALA A 132 -0.88 -17.79 3.56
CA ALA A 132 -0.21 -17.54 4.83
C ALA A 132 -1.20 -17.32 5.98
N PHE A 133 -0.85 -17.87 7.13
CA PHE A 133 -1.57 -17.58 8.37
C PHE A 133 -1.22 -16.17 8.86
N LEU A 134 -2.24 -15.36 9.05
CA LEU A 134 -2.09 -13.97 9.49
C LEU A 134 -2.91 -13.75 10.76
N GLU A 135 -2.29 -13.12 11.74
CA GLU A 135 -2.92 -12.85 13.02
C GLU A 135 -3.63 -11.49 13.02
N PRO A 136 -4.95 -11.46 13.35
CA PRO A 136 -5.66 -10.19 13.54
C PRO A 136 -5.01 -9.32 14.61
N ARG A 137 -5.19 -8.01 14.48
CA ARG A 137 -4.65 -6.97 15.37
C ARG A 137 -3.14 -6.79 15.32
N LYS A 138 -2.46 -7.42 14.36
CA LYS A 138 -1.04 -7.19 14.11
C LYS A 138 -0.81 -6.35 12.88
N ALA A 139 0.31 -5.64 12.87
CA ALA A 139 0.72 -4.82 11.76
C ALA A 139 1.48 -5.64 10.73
N TYR A 140 1.14 -5.42 9.46
CA TYR A 140 1.77 -6.06 8.32
C TYR A 140 2.07 -5.06 7.21
N ARG A 141 3.09 -5.36 6.44
CA ARG A 141 3.25 -4.87 5.09
C ARG A 141 2.74 -5.92 4.13
N PHE A 142 1.75 -5.57 3.35
CA PHE A 142 1.26 -6.40 2.25
C PHE A 142 1.85 -5.89 0.94
N GLU A 143 2.31 -6.80 0.11
CA GLU A 143 2.73 -6.53 -1.25
C GLU A 143 1.86 -7.31 -2.22
N GLY A 144 1.53 -6.70 -3.34
CA GLY A 144 0.65 -7.35 -4.30
C GLY A 144 0.47 -6.56 -5.58
N ALA A 145 -0.70 -6.69 -6.18
CA ALA A 145 -1.01 -6.09 -7.46
C ALA A 145 -2.51 -5.83 -7.64
N LEU A 146 -2.84 -5.00 -8.61
CA LEU A 146 -4.19 -4.85 -9.14
C LEU A 146 -4.42 -5.90 -10.23
N ARG A 147 -5.43 -6.73 -10.06
CA ARG A 147 -5.81 -7.74 -11.05
C ARG A 147 -7.33 -7.84 -11.18
N GLY A 148 -7.82 -7.64 -12.39
CA GLY A 148 -9.26 -7.69 -12.65
C GLY A 148 -10.08 -6.72 -11.82
N GLY A 149 -9.56 -5.53 -11.55
CA GLY A 149 -10.22 -4.50 -10.74
C GLY A 149 -10.17 -4.74 -9.24
N ARG A 150 -9.45 -5.75 -8.78
CA ARG A 150 -9.26 -6.07 -7.35
C ARG A 150 -7.82 -5.87 -6.92
N LEU A 151 -7.65 -5.39 -5.69
CA LEU A 151 -6.34 -5.36 -5.04
C LEU A 151 -6.08 -6.72 -4.39
N LEU A 152 -5.05 -7.41 -4.85
CA LEU A 152 -4.67 -8.72 -4.34
C LEU A 152 -3.35 -8.65 -3.58
N ALA A 153 -3.33 -9.23 -2.38
CA ALA A 153 -2.10 -9.44 -1.62
C ALA A 153 -1.42 -10.74 -2.08
N GLU A 154 -0.15 -10.65 -2.39
CA GLU A 154 0.69 -11.76 -2.80
C GLU A 154 1.68 -12.18 -1.72
N ARG A 155 2.06 -11.24 -0.85
CA ARG A 155 3.02 -11.44 0.26
C ARG A 155 2.61 -10.61 1.46
N ALA A 156 3.00 -11.08 2.64
CA ALA A 156 2.86 -10.35 3.88
C ALA A 156 4.16 -10.37 4.69
N PHE A 157 4.53 -9.24 5.23
CA PHE A 157 5.69 -9.07 6.10
C PHE A 157 5.22 -8.57 7.46
N PRO A 158 5.51 -9.26 8.56
CA PRO A 158 5.15 -8.78 9.88
C PRO A 158 5.97 -7.53 10.22
N LEU A 159 5.31 -6.49 10.69
CA LEU A 159 5.97 -5.25 11.08
C LEU A 159 6.20 -5.16 12.60
N GLY A 160 5.71 -6.14 13.37
CA GLY A 160 5.84 -6.15 14.81
C GLY A 160 5.01 -5.03 15.45
N LYS A 161 5.62 -4.28 16.36
CA LYS A 161 4.95 -3.17 17.04
C LYS A 161 4.69 -2.02 16.07
N TRP A 162 3.46 -1.53 16.06
CA TRP A 162 3.07 -0.43 15.21
C TRP A 162 3.64 0.89 15.72
N VAL A 163 4.45 1.53 14.90
CA VAL A 163 5.00 2.86 15.17
C VAL A 163 5.10 3.62 13.85
N LEU A 164 4.68 4.87 13.83
CA LEU A 164 4.94 5.74 12.69
C LEU A 164 6.45 5.94 12.53
N ALA A 165 6.96 5.57 11.38
CA ALA A 165 8.37 5.65 11.07
C ALA A 165 8.63 6.44 9.80
N ARG A 166 9.85 6.91 9.66
CA ARG A 166 10.32 7.47 8.41
C ARG A 166 10.64 6.35 7.43
N LYS A 167 10.39 6.61 6.15
CA LYS A 167 10.65 5.66 5.07
C LYS A 167 12.15 5.30 5.04
N GLY A 168 12.47 4.02 4.98
CA GLY A 168 13.83 3.52 4.78
C GLY A 168 14.67 3.32 6.03
N GLU A 169 14.13 3.51 7.22
CA GLU A 169 14.90 3.42 8.47
C GLU A 169 15.14 1.99 8.96
N ARG A 170 14.46 1.00 8.40
CA ARG A 170 14.61 -0.39 8.84
C ARG A 170 14.43 -1.39 7.70
N PRO A 171 15.28 -2.42 7.61
CA PRO A 171 15.01 -3.50 6.68
C PRO A 171 13.71 -4.21 7.06
N LEU A 172 12.97 -4.63 6.04
CA LEU A 172 11.76 -5.40 6.25
C LEU A 172 12.13 -6.80 6.77
N PRO A 173 11.33 -7.36 7.69
CA PRO A 173 11.48 -8.75 8.08
C PRO A 173 11.18 -9.69 6.91
N GLU A 174 11.57 -10.95 7.04
CA GLU A 174 11.25 -11.99 6.07
C GLU A 174 9.74 -12.12 5.89
N PRO A 175 9.26 -12.37 4.65
CA PRO A 175 7.85 -12.60 4.42
C PRO A 175 7.39 -13.90 5.08
N ILE A 176 6.14 -13.92 5.52
CA ILE A 176 5.50 -15.13 6.01
C ILE A 176 5.16 -16.00 4.81
N GLU A 177 5.90 -17.09 4.63
CA GLU A 177 5.67 -18.03 3.55
C GLU A 177 4.98 -19.30 4.06
N GLY A 178 4.04 -19.80 3.26
CA GLY A 178 3.66 -21.20 3.15
C GLY A 178 3.07 -21.90 4.36
N ASP A 179 2.90 -21.26 5.48
CA ASP A 179 2.26 -21.90 6.61
C ASP A 179 0.76 -22.05 6.37
N ARG A 180 0.29 -23.27 6.49
CA ARG A 180 -1.13 -23.55 6.37
C ARG A 180 -1.91 -22.79 7.43
N ASN A 181 -2.80 -21.94 6.97
CA ASN A 181 -3.74 -21.31 7.87
C ASN A 181 -4.88 -22.28 8.16
N PRO A 182 -5.03 -22.74 9.42
CA PRO A 182 -6.09 -23.70 9.74
C PRO A 182 -7.51 -23.15 9.51
N HIS A 183 -7.65 -21.84 9.40
CA HIS A 183 -8.91 -21.20 9.08
C HIS A 183 -9.21 -21.13 7.58
N LEU A 184 -8.28 -21.55 6.75
CA LEU A 184 -8.41 -21.57 5.29
C LEU A 184 -8.70 -22.96 4.72
N GLU A 185 -8.67 -23.97 5.53
CA GLU A 185 -9.00 -25.35 5.16
C GLU A 185 -10.51 -25.67 5.20
#